data_21a8143ce59a66f579a2436540a4dfa1
#
_entry.id   21a8143ce59a66f579a2436540a4dfa1
#
_cell.length_a   1.000
_cell.length_b   1.000
_cell.length_c   1.000
_cell.angle_alpha   90.00
_cell.angle_beta   90.00
_cell.angle_gamma   90.00
#
_symmetry.space_group_name_H-M   'P 1'
#
loop_
_entity.id
_entity.type
_entity.pdbx_description
1 polymer ?
#
loop_
_entity_poly.entity_id
_entity_poly.type
_entity_poly.pdbx_seq_one_letter_code
_entity_poly.pdbx_strand_id
1 'polypeptide(L)'
;SRGLGDVYKRQVLATTLRNLSYNENARIVTEKHTVKLPLRVNWGGGWSDTPPYCNENGGTVLNVAILLNGQKPVEVTLEKLSEKKIVFDSRDMDVHGEFDTIEPLQATGDPFDPFALQKACLLACGIIPKEGSSLDEVLDRLGGGFEMHSEVTNVPKGSGLGTSSILSAACVKAVFELSLIHIS
;
A
#
# COMPACT_ATOMS: atom_id res chain seq x y z
N SER A 1 -14.86 22.34 -13.41
CA SER A 1 -13.90 22.29 -12.28
C SER A 1 -13.39 20.88 -11.93
N ARG A 2 -13.98 19.80 -12.48
CA ARG A 2 -13.47 18.41 -12.26
C ARG A 2 -12.11 18.16 -12.93
N GLY A 3 -11.78 18.82 -14.06
CA GLY A 3 -10.57 18.54 -14.82
C GLY A 3 -9.24 18.98 -14.17
N LEU A 4 -9.22 20.10 -13.42
CA LEU A 4 -7.99 20.61 -12.80
C LEU A 4 -7.50 19.73 -11.64
N GLY A 5 -8.41 19.21 -10.83
CA GLY A 5 -8.07 18.29 -9.73
C GLY A 5 -7.49 16.97 -10.22
N ASP A 6 -8.00 16.44 -11.33
CA ASP A 6 -7.51 15.19 -11.92
C ASP A 6 -6.15 15.35 -12.59
N VAL A 7 -5.90 16.50 -13.25
CA VAL A 7 -4.59 16.82 -13.82
C VAL A 7 -3.54 16.97 -12.72
N TYR A 8 -3.87 17.67 -11.62
CA TYR A 8 -2.96 17.82 -10.48
C TYR A 8 -2.63 16.48 -9.82
N LYS A 9 -3.64 15.64 -9.56
CA LYS A 9 -3.43 14.30 -9.02
C LYS A 9 -2.53 13.44 -9.91
N ARG A 10 -2.76 13.47 -11.23
CA ARG A 10 -1.93 12.74 -12.20
C ARG A 10 -0.50 13.25 -12.22
N GLN A 11 -0.27 14.57 -12.15
CA GLN A 11 1.07 15.16 -12.11
C GLN A 11 1.81 14.81 -10.82
N VAL A 12 1.15 14.90 -9.66
CA VAL A 12 1.73 14.49 -8.37
C VAL A 12 2.07 13.02 -8.38
N LEU A 13 1.16 12.16 -8.83
CA LEU A 13 1.39 10.73 -8.95
C LEU A 13 2.55 10.42 -9.90
N ALA A 14 2.57 11.04 -11.07
CA ALA A 14 3.65 10.86 -12.05
C ALA A 14 5.02 11.33 -11.54
N THR A 15 5.05 12.43 -10.78
CA THR A 15 6.29 12.94 -10.17
C THR A 15 6.77 12.02 -9.05
N THR A 16 5.86 11.56 -8.21
CA THR A 16 6.17 10.61 -7.14
C THR A 16 6.70 9.29 -7.72
N LEU A 17 6.01 8.74 -8.72
CA LEU A 17 6.42 7.50 -9.38
C LEU A 17 7.76 7.62 -10.13
N ARG A 18 8.15 8.81 -10.60
CA ARG A 18 9.45 9.02 -11.26
C ARG A 18 10.63 8.87 -10.31
N ASN A 19 10.43 9.16 -9.03
CA ASN A 19 11.47 9.15 -8.01
C ASN A 19 11.55 7.82 -7.26
N LEU A 20 10.70 6.84 -7.59
CA LEU A 20 10.77 5.52 -6.98
C LEU A 20 11.95 4.73 -7.55
N SER A 21 12.83 4.31 -6.68
CA SER A 21 13.96 3.45 -7.03
C SER A 21 13.63 1.99 -6.77
N TYR A 22 13.93 1.14 -7.74
CA TYR A 22 13.89 -0.29 -7.57
C TYR A 22 15.00 -0.75 -6.62
N ASN A 23 14.66 -1.58 -5.62
CA ASN A 23 15.62 -2.09 -4.66
C ASN A 23 16.09 -3.50 -5.04
N GLU A 24 17.21 -3.58 -5.73
CA GLU A 24 17.81 -4.84 -6.14
C GLU A 24 18.30 -5.70 -4.99
N ASN A 25 18.42 -5.15 -3.79
CA ASN A 25 18.89 -5.86 -2.60
C ASN A 25 17.76 -6.40 -1.72
N ALA A 26 16.49 -6.12 -2.08
CA ALA A 26 15.35 -6.67 -1.35
C ALA A 26 15.38 -8.21 -1.37
N ARG A 27 15.17 -8.84 -0.21
CA ARG A 27 15.13 -10.30 -0.05
C ARG A 27 14.06 -10.67 0.97
N ILE A 28 13.32 -11.73 0.72
CA ILE A 28 12.40 -12.30 1.69
C ILE A 28 13.22 -12.97 2.79
N VAL A 29 13.04 -12.53 4.03
CA VAL A 29 13.81 -13.00 5.19
C VAL A 29 12.96 -13.72 6.23
N THR A 30 11.64 -13.61 6.12
CA THR A 30 10.68 -14.30 7.00
C THR A 30 9.68 -15.06 6.17
N GLU A 31 9.19 -16.21 6.69
CA GLU A 31 8.18 -17.01 5.99
C GLU A 31 6.80 -16.34 6.05
N LYS A 32 6.50 -15.63 7.16
CA LYS A 32 5.21 -14.96 7.37
C LYS A 32 5.37 -13.76 8.29
N HIS A 33 4.71 -12.67 7.93
CA HIS A 33 4.62 -11.49 8.79
C HIS A 33 3.22 -10.89 8.76
N THR A 34 2.69 -10.51 9.94
CA THR A 34 1.36 -9.90 10.08
C THR A 34 1.47 -8.54 10.76
N VAL A 35 0.89 -7.54 10.13
CA VAL A 35 0.77 -6.18 10.66
C VAL A 35 -0.69 -5.90 11.00
N LYS A 36 -0.94 -5.43 12.23
CA LYS A 36 -2.26 -4.98 12.67
C LYS A 36 -2.21 -3.53 13.12
N LEU A 37 -3.04 -2.69 12.54
CA LEU A 37 -3.10 -1.27 12.84
C LEU A 37 -4.46 -0.85 13.38
N PRO A 38 -4.49 0.14 14.32
CA PRO A 38 -5.72 0.74 14.82
C PRO A 38 -6.34 1.64 13.77
N LEU A 39 -7.58 2.06 14.00
CA LEU A 39 -8.19 3.16 13.27
C LEU A 39 -7.71 4.50 13.80
N ARG A 40 -7.99 5.55 13.03
CA ARG A 40 -7.73 6.93 13.37
C ARG A 40 -9.01 7.75 13.33
N VAL A 41 -9.28 8.46 14.40
CA VAL A 41 -10.33 9.47 14.46
C VAL A 41 -9.70 10.85 14.51
N ASN A 42 -10.12 11.73 13.61
CA ASN A 42 -9.77 13.13 13.65
C ASN A 42 -10.73 13.86 14.59
N TRP A 43 -10.23 14.36 15.71
CA TRP A 43 -11.03 15.12 16.69
C TRP A 43 -11.08 16.60 16.40
N GLY A 44 -10.09 17.15 15.71
CA GLY A 44 -10.07 18.56 15.36
C GLY A 44 -8.99 18.91 14.36
N GLY A 45 -9.21 19.99 13.61
CA GLY A 45 -8.26 20.57 12.69
C GLY A 45 -8.08 19.81 11.37
N GLY A 46 -8.88 18.79 11.05
CA GLY A 46 -8.79 18.08 9.79
C GLY A 46 -8.89 19.01 8.60
N TRP A 47 -8.06 18.78 7.58
CA TRP A 47 -7.84 19.62 6.41
C TRP A 47 -7.04 20.91 6.66
N SER A 48 -6.80 21.34 7.91
CA SER A 48 -5.93 22.49 8.16
C SER A 48 -4.47 22.23 7.77
N ASP A 49 -4.06 20.95 7.71
CA ASP A 49 -2.75 20.47 7.30
C ASP A 49 -2.61 20.27 5.78
N THR A 50 -3.63 20.67 5.00
CA THR A 50 -3.65 20.48 3.54
C THR A 50 -3.37 21.78 2.81
N PRO A 51 -2.45 21.77 1.79
CA PRO A 51 -2.22 22.92 0.93
C PRO A 51 -3.47 23.36 0.15
N PRO A 52 -3.68 24.63 -0.14
CA PRO A 52 -2.77 25.76 0.16
C PRO A 52 -2.85 26.28 1.58
N TYR A 53 -3.91 25.95 2.36
CA TYR A 53 -4.16 26.54 3.66
C TYR A 53 -2.98 26.41 4.64
N CYS A 54 -2.40 25.20 4.76
CA CYS A 54 -1.29 24.97 5.69
C CYS A 54 -0.01 25.74 5.32
N ASN A 55 0.19 26.06 4.03
CA ASN A 55 1.35 26.81 3.57
C ASN A 55 1.28 28.29 3.95
N GLU A 56 0.07 28.81 4.10
CA GLU A 56 -0.19 30.24 4.39
C GLU A 56 -0.44 30.50 5.87
N ASN A 57 -1.11 29.56 6.55
CA ASN A 57 -1.63 29.78 7.90
C ASN A 57 -1.05 28.80 8.94
N GLY A 58 -0.28 27.82 8.48
CA GLY A 58 0.03 26.65 9.31
C GLY A 58 -1.19 25.75 9.49
N GLY A 59 -0.97 24.51 9.96
CA GLY A 59 -2.05 23.56 10.21
C GLY A 59 -1.80 22.76 11.48
N THR A 60 -2.86 22.51 12.25
CA THR A 60 -2.80 21.67 13.45
C THR A 60 -3.94 20.66 13.41
N VAL A 61 -3.60 19.38 13.54
CA VAL A 61 -4.57 18.28 13.53
C VAL A 61 -4.42 17.48 14.81
N LEU A 62 -5.55 17.24 15.49
CA LEU A 62 -5.63 16.34 16.63
C LEU A 62 -6.24 15.01 16.20
N ASN A 63 -5.42 13.97 16.16
CA ASN A 63 -5.84 12.62 15.83
C ASN A 63 -5.67 11.68 17.02
N VAL A 64 -6.57 10.71 17.13
CA VAL A 64 -6.52 9.66 18.15
C VAL A 64 -6.58 8.30 17.48
N ALA A 65 -5.66 7.41 17.88
CA ALA A 65 -5.74 6.00 17.49
C ALA A 65 -6.79 5.30 18.36
N ILE A 66 -7.68 4.54 17.72
CA ILE A 66 -8.75 3.83 18.40
C ILE A 66 -8.77 2.34 18.03
N LEU A 67 -9.20 1.52 18.97
CA LEU A 67 -9.50 0.12 18.77
C LEU A 67 -11.01 -0.07 18.57
N LEU A 68 -11.41 -1.02 17.74
CA LEU A 68 -12.80 -1.47 17.67
C LEU A 68 -12.97 -2.71 18.53
N ASN A 69 -13.82 -2.60 19.56
CA ASN A 69 -14.04 -3.69 20.52
C ASN A 69 -12.72 -4.27 21.07
N GLY A 70 -11.74 -3.39 21.34
CA GLY A 70 -10.43 -3.80 21.83
C GLY A 70 -9.49 -4.39 20.77
N GLN A 71 -9.87 -4.40 19.50
CA GLN A 71 -9.12 -4.98 18.39
C GLN A 71 -8.61 -3.91 17.42
N LYS A 72 -7.49 -4.19 16.76
CA LYS A 72 -6.98 -3.44 15.63
C LYS A 72 -7.61 -3.97 14.34
N PRO A 73 -8.49 -3.22 13.69
CA PRO A 73 -9.32 -3.77 12.61
C PRO A 73 -8.64 -3.83 11.25
N VAL A 74 -7.51 -3.17 11.06
CA VAL A 74 -6.76 -3.22 9.79
C VAL A 74 -5.66 -4.24 9.93
N GLU A 75 -5.69 -5.28 9.10
CA GLU A 75 -4.72 -6.37 9.10
C GLU A 75 -4.15 -6.58 7.70
N VAL A 76 -2.84 -6.74 7.61
CA VAL A 76 -2.13 -7.19 6.41
C VAL A 76 -1.18 -8.29 6.79
N THR A 77 -1.30 -9.43 6.14
CA THR A 77 -0.40 -10.58 6.29
C THR A 77 0.31 -10.83 4.98
N LEU A 78 1.62 -10.93 5.03
CA LEU A 78 2.46 -11.41 3.93
C LEU A 78 2.98 -12.79 4.28
N GLU A 79 2.87 -13.71 3.34
CA GLU A 79 3.33 -15.09 3.46
C GLU A 79 4.12 -15.50 2.23
N LYS A 80 5.31 -16.06 2.44
CA LYS A 80 6.17 -16.54 1.36
C LYS A 80 5.54 -17.76 0.70
N LEU A 81 5.62 -17.81 -0.62
CA LEU A 81 5.20 -18.95 -1.43
C LEU A 81 6.42 -19.70 -1.97
N SER A 82 6.27 -21.03 -2.13
CA SER A 82 7.23 -21.86 -2.87
C SER A 82 7.14 -21.63 -4.38
N GLU A 83 5.99 -21.20 -4.86
CA GLU A 83 5.73 -20.91 -6.25
C GLU A 83 6.21 -19.51 -6.64
N LYS A 84 6.64 -19.33 -7.88
CA LYS A 84 7.07 -18.03 -8.42
C LYS A 84 5.88 -17.23 -8.92
N LYS A 85 5.09 -16.72 -7.99
CA LYS A 85 3.95 -15.84 -8.28
C LYS A 85 3.74 -14.85 -7.15
N ILE A 86 2.99 -13.79 -7.41
CA ILE A 86 2.47 -12.88 -6.41
C ILE A 86 0.95 -13.07 -6.34
N VAL A 87 0.43 -13.21 -5.14
CA VAL A 87 -1.00 -13.38 -4.89
C VAL A 87 -1.50 -12.23 -4.01
N PHE A 88 -2.61 -11.63 -4.40
CA PHE A 88 -3.34 -10.66 -3.57
C PHE A 88 -4.71 -11.23 -3.20
N ASP A 89 -5.01 -11.21 -1.91
CA ASP A 89 -6.29 -11.63 -1.35
C ASP A 89 -6.84 -10.49 -0.47
N SER A 90 -7.91 -9.84 -0.92
CA SER A 90 -8.59 -8.77 -0.18
C SER A 90 -9.91 -9.29 0.34
N ARG A 91 -9.90 -9.77 1.59
CA ARG A 91 -11.01 -10.49 2.20
C ARG A 91 -12.25 -9.65 2.41
N ASP A 92 -12.07 -8.36 2.75
CA ASP A 92 -13.19 -7.44 2.95
C ASP A 92 -13.89 -7.03 1.64
N MET A 93 -13.24 -7.23 0.50
CA MET A 93 -13.78 -6.99 -0.83
C MET A 93 -14.17 -8.28 -1.57
N ASP A 94 -13.82 -9.44 -1.02
CA ASP A 94 -14.01 -10.76 -1.63
C ASP A 94 -13.39 -10.83 -3.04
N VAL A 95 -12.15 -10.32 -3.16
CA VAL A 95 -11.38 -10.35 -4.40
C VAL A 95 -10.05 -11.05 -4.21
N HIS A 96 -9.73 -11.91 -5.17
CA HIS A 96 -8.51 -12.68 -5.23
C HIS A 96 -7.85 -12.51 -6.60
N GLY A 97 -6.54 -12.34 -6.64
CA GLY A 97 -5.77 -12.20 -7.88
C GLY A 97 -4.42 -12.86 -7.79
N GLU A 98 -4.08 -13.61 -8.82
CA GLU A 98 -2.77 -14.25 -8.98
C GLU A 98 -2.04 -13.61 -10.17
N PHE A 99 -0.76 -13.37 -10.00
CA PHE A 99 0.10 -12.71 -10.96
C PHE A 99 1.36 -13.57 -11.19
N ASP A 100 1.50 -14.07 -12.39
CA ASP A 100 2.63 -14.84 -12.90
C ASP A 100 3.49 -14.05 -13.91
N THR A 101 3.04 -12.85 -14.27
CA THR A 101 3.75 -11.89 -15.13
C THR A 101 3.82 -10.52 -14.47
N ILE A 102 4.79 -9.69 -14.90
CA ILE A 102 5.06 -8.41 -14.24
C ILE A 102 4.17 -7.26 -14.74
N GLU A 103 3.71 -7.30 -15.98
CA GLU A 103 3.00 -6.21 -16.63
C GLU A 103 1.73 -5.78 -15.88
N PRO A 104 0.87 -6.72 -15.40
CA PRO A 104 -0.30 -6.35 -14.63
C PRO A 104 0.04 -5.68 -13.29
N LEU A 105 1.19 -6.02 -12.69
CA LEU A 105 1.66 -5.43 -11.44
C LEU A 105 2.22 -4.01 -11.63
N GLN A 106 2.77 -3.72 -12.80
CA GLN A 106 3.28 -2.39 -13.19
C GLN A 106 2.16 -1.43 -13.63
N ALA A 107 0.98 -1.97 -13.99
CA ALA A 107 -0.18 -1.20 -14.41
C ALA A 107 -0.92 -0.60 -13.20
N THR A 108 -0.66 0.68 -12.89
CA THR A 108 -1.25 1.38 -11.73
C THR A 108 -2.21 2.51 -12.10
N GLY A 109 -2.58 2.62 -13.37
CA GLY A 109 -3.39 3.73 -13.89
C GLY A 109 -4.91 3.53 -13.85
N ASP A 110 -5.39 2.33 -13.56
CA ASP A 110 -6.81 2.02 -13.54
C ASP A 110 -7.41 2.32 -12.14
N PRO A 111 -8.33 3.30 -12.04
CA PRO A 111 -9.00 3.61 -10.78
C PRO A 111 -9.98 2.53 -10.31
N PHE A 112 -10.34 1.58 -11.18
CA PHE A 112 -11.24 0.47 -10.87
C PHE A 112 -10.50 -0.84 -10.54
N ASP A 113 -9.18 -0.84 -10.60
CA ASP A 113 -8.37 -2.01 -10.21
C ASP A 113 -8.53 -2.26 -8.70
N PRO A 114 -9.09 -3.41 -8.29
CA PRO A 114 -9.26 -3.74 -6.89
C PRO A 114 -7.93 -3.87 -6.13
N PHE A 115 -6.83 -4.09 -6.84
CA PHE A 115 -5.49 -4.25 -6.29
C PHE A 115 -4.58 -3.03 -6.51
N ALA A 116 -5.13 -1.88 -6.92
CA ALA A 116 -4.35 -0.67 -7.17
C ALA A 116 -3.46 -0.28 -5.99
N LEU A 117 -3.96 -0.44 -4.76
CA LEU A 117 -3.24 -0.11 -3.54
C LEU A 117 -2.04 -1.05 -3.31
N GLN A 118 -2.24 -2.35 -3.43
CA GLN A 118 -1.20 -3.38 -3.25
C GLN A 118 -0.10 -3.21 -4.32
N LYS A 119 -0.48 -3.02 -5.58
CA LYS A 119 0.44 -2.76 -6.69
C LYS A 119 1.25 -1.49 -6.46
N ALA A 120 0.60 -0.39 -6.09
CA ALA A 120 1.27 0.86 -5.76
C ALA A 120 2.24 0.71 -4.58
N CYS A 121 1.88 -0.10 -3.58
CA CYS A 121 2.75 -0.41 -2.46
C CYS A 121 4.03 -1.13 -2.90
N LEU A 122 3.92 -2.17 -3.75
CA LEU A 122 5.09 -2.91 -4.24
C LEU A 122 6.04 -2.03 -5.06
N LEU A 123 5.48 -1.14 -5.90
CA LEU A 123 6.26 -0.15 -6.65
C LEU A 123 6.92 0.86 -5.71
N ALA A 124 6.17 1.39 -4.75
CA ALA A 124 6.66 2.39 -3.80
C ALA A 124 7.77 1.84 -2.89
N CYS A 125 7.67 0.58 -2.50
CA CYS A 125 8.70 -0.10 -1.72
C CYS A 125 9.89 -0.59 -2.57
N GLY A 126 9.85 -0.42 -3.88
CA GLY A 126 10.92 -0.87 -4.79
C GLY A 126 11.03 -2.40 -4.92
N ILE A 127 9.97 -3.14 -4.61
CA ILE A 127 9.94 -4.61 -4.75
C ILE A 127 9.87 -5.00 -6.22
N ILE A 128 9.05 -4.29 -7.00
CA ILE A 128 8.96 -4.46 -8.44
C ILE A 128 9.46 -3.18 -9.13
N PRO A 129 10.18 -3.28 -10.27
CA PRO A 129 10.55 -2.12 -11.06
C PRO A 129 9.34 -1.54 -11.76
N LYS A 130 9.40 -0.26 -12.08
CA LYS A 130 8.32 0.44 -12.81
C LYS A 130 8.18 -0.04 -14.25
N GLU A 131 9.30 -0.39 -14.88
CA GLU A 131 9.41 -0.82 -16.27
C GLU A 131 10.53 -1.87 -16.38
N GLY A 132 10.42 -2.72 -17.38
CA GLY A 132 11.40 -3.77 -17.65
C GLY A 132 11.36 -4.90 -16.63
N SER A 133 12.32 -5.81 -16.73
CA SER A 133 12.44 -7.06 -15.97
C SER A 133 11.26 -8.03 -16.19
N SER A 134 11.47 -9.28 -15.89
CA SER A 134 10.42 -10.28 -15.79
C SER A 134 10.05 -10.51 -14.32
N LEU A 135 8.86 -11.03 -14.06
CA LEU A 135 8.47 -11.39 -12.70
C LEU A 135 9.39 -12.49 -12.14
N ASP A 136 9.79 -13.45 -12.97
CA ASP A 136 10.73 -14.50 -12.58
C ASP A 136 12.06 -13.95 -12.06
N GLU A 137 12.64 -12.97 -12.76
CA GLU A 137 13.89 -12.31 -12.32
C GLU A 137 13.73 -11.60 -10.99
N VAL A 138 12.60 -10.92 -10.80
CA VAL A 138 12.27 -10.22 -9.55
C VAL A 138 12.12 -11.22 -8.40
N LEU A 139 11.35 -12.29 -8.60
CA LEU A 139 11.09 -13.30 -7.58
C LEU A 139 12.33 -14.18 -7.27
N ASP A 140 13.17 -14.47 -8.27
CA ASP A 140 14.47 -15.14 -8.04
C ASP A 140 15.36 -14.29 -7.14
N ARG A 141 15.38 -12.99 -7.36
CA ARG A 141 16.13 -12.05 -6.55
C ARG A 141 15.57 -11.91 -5.14
N LEU A 142 14.24 -11.86 -5.00
CA LEU A 142 13.56 -11.82 -3.71
C LEU A 142 13.73 -13.12 -2.90
N GLY A 143 13.96 -14.25 -3.57
CA GLY A 143 14.07 -15.57 -2.95
C GLY A 143 12.74 -16.32 -2.85
N GLY A 144 11.78 -16.00 -3.72
CA GLY A 144 10.49 -16.68 -3.85
C GLY A 144 9.32 -15.74 -4.14
N GLY A 145 8.15 -16.34 -4.37
CA GLY A 145 6.90 -15.62 -4.44
C GLY A 145 6.34 -15.30 -3.05
N PHE A 146 5.25 -14.54 -3.03
CA PHE A 146 4.55 -14.25 -1.79
C PHE A 146 3.06 -13.99 -2.03
N GLU A 147 2.29 -14.18 -0.96
CA GLU A 147 0.88 -13.82 -0.90
C GLU A 147 0.68 -12.66 0.08
N MET A 148 -0.13 -11.68 -0.31
CA MET A 148 -0.54 -10.55 0.52
C MET A 148 -2.03 -10.65 0.80
N HIS A 149 -2.38 -10.98 2.03
CA HIS A 149 -3.74 -10.90 2.52
C HIS A 149 -4.00 -9.54 3.14
N SER A 150 -5.09 -8.90 2.79
CA SER A 150 -5.53 -7.64 3.39
C SER A 150 -6.97 -7.75 3.87
N GLU A 151 -7.23 -7.20 5.05
CA GLU A 151 -8.56 -7.23 5.66
C GLU A 151 -8.82 -5.98 6.50
N VAL A 152 -10.03 -5.43 6.39
CA VAL A 152 -10.54 -4.37 7.26
C VAL A 152 -11.81 -4.87 7.91
N THR A 153 -11.73 -5.25 9.18
CA THR A 153 -12.82 -5.92 9.91
C THR A 153 -13.75 -4.91 10.60
N ASN A 154 -15.07 -5.08 10.40
CA ASN A 154 -16.12 -4.33 11.10
C ASN A 154 -16.08 -2.81 10.89
N VAL A 155 -15.51 -2.32 9.80
CA VAL A 155 -15.49 -0.90 9.45
C VAL A 155 -16.34 -0.70 8.20
N PRO A 156 -17.42 0.10 8.26
CA PRO A 156 -18.24 0.38 7.08
C PRO A 156 -17.43 1.12 6.02
N LYS A 157 -17.63 0.73 4.75
CA LYS A 157 -17.06 1.46 3.60
C LYS A 157 -17.56 2.91 3.62
N GLY A 158 -16.68 3.87 3.37
CA GLY A 158 -17.05 5.29 3.39
C GLY A 158 -17.23 5.90 4.79
N SER A 159 -16.81 5.23 5.85
CA SER A 159 -16.90 5.70 7.24
C SER A 159 -16.10 6.98 7.55
N GLY A 160 -15.24 7.42 6.65
CA GLY A 160 -14.37 8.59 6.87
C GLY A 160 -13.21 8.36 7.87
N LEU A 161 -13.03 7.13 8.34
CA LEU A 161 -11.99 6.77 9.32
C LEU A 161 -10.58 6.61 8.73
N GLY A 162 -10.38 6.96 7.45
CA GLY A 162 -9.08 6.93 6.79
C GLY A 162 -8.53 5.51 6.56
N THR A 163 -9.40 4.51 6.45
CA THR A 163 -9.04 3.10 6.33
C THR A 163 -8.09 2.82 5.17
N SER A 164 -8.27 3.45 4.00
CA SER A 164 -7.39 3.26 2.85
C SER A 164 -5.94 3.70 3.14
N SER A 165 -5.75 4.84 3.82
CA SER A 165 -4.41 5.32 4.19
C SER A 165 -3.76 4.42 5.24
N ILE A 166 -4.55 3.92 6.20
CA ILE A 166 -4.07 2.99 7.23
C ILE A 166 -3.71 1.63 6.61
N LEU A 167 -4.54 1.14 5.67
CA LEU A 167 -4.26 -0.09 4.93
C LEU A 167 -2.98 0.05 4.10
N SER A 168 -2.79 1.20 3.42
CA SER A 168 -1.53 1.49 2.71
C SER A 168 -0.32 1.42 3.63
N ALA A 169 -0.41 2.04 4.82
CA ALA A 169 0.66 2.00 5.81
C ALA A 169 0.92 0.58 6.32
N ALA A 170 -0.13 -0.24 6.51
CA ALA A 170 -0.01 -1.63 6.90
C ALA A 170 0.67 -2.47 5.81
N CYS A 171 0.30 -2.27 4.53
CA CYS A 171 0.95 -2.94 3.40
C CYS A 171 2.44 -2.59 3.31
N VAL A 172 2.78 -1.29 3.37
CA VAL A 172 4.18 -0.83 3.33
C VAL A 172 4.97 -1.45 4.49
N LYS A 173 4.44 -1.37 5.71
CA LYS A 173 5.09 -1.96 6.89
C LYS A 173 5.29 -3.46 6.74
N ALA A 174 4.28 -4.20 6.27
CA ALA A 174 4.37 -5.64 6.07
C ALA A 174 5.46 -6.01 5.04
N VAL A 175 5.54 -5.25 3.94
CA VAL A 175 6.58 -5.43 2.91
C VAL A 175 7.97 -5.20 3.49
N PHE A 176 8.18 -4.14 4.26
CA PHE A 176 9.48 -3.87 4.89
C PHE A 176 9.88 -4.97 5.87
N GLU A 177 8.97 -5.45 6.69
CA GLU A 177 9.25 -6.51 7.67
C GLU A 177 9.50 -7.87 7.01
N LEU A 178 8.82 -8.17 5.87
CA LEU A 178 9.07 -9.39 5.11
C LEU A 178 10.43 -9.37 4.41
N SER A 179 10.83 -8.24 3.87
CA SER A 179 11.94 -8.15 2.90
C SER A 179 13.21 -7.47 3.44
N LEU A 180 13.26 -7.08 4.73
CA LEU A 180 14.38 -6.30 5.31
C LEU A 180 14.85 -5.15 4.41
N ILE A 181 13.93 -4.38 3.89
CA ILE A 181 14.28 -3.14 3.21
C ILE A 181 14.64 -2.13 4.29
N HIS A 182 15.93 -1.94 4.55
CA HIS A 182 16.37 -0.83 5.37
C HIS A 182 16.27 0.46 4.55
N ILE A 183 15.46 1.39 5.04
CA ILE A 183 15.49 2.76 4.56
C ILE A 183 16.77 3.37 5.13
N SER A 184 17.78 3.50 4.28
CA SER A 184 19.00 4.26 4.59
C SER A 184 18.78 5.74 4.31
#